data_fb50433b6258db4b65f2418f94941267
#
_entry.id   fb50433b6258db4b65f2418f94941267
#
_cell.length_a   1.000
_cell.length_b   1.000
_cell.length_c   1.000
_cell.angle_alpha   90.00
_cell.angle_beta   90.00
_cell.angle_gamma   90.00
#
_symmetry.space_group_name_H-M   'P 1'
#
loop_
_entity.id
_entity.type
_entity.pdbx_description
1 polymer ?
#
loop_
_entity_poly.entity_id
_entity_poly.type
_entity_poly.pdbx_seq_one_letter_code
_entity_poly.pdbx_strand_id
1 'polypeptide(L)'
;MELTLSARQPFNFRNTVRSHGWYQMAPFNFDEASPRLAYTDRLSSGRVLEYRITEWEKGITVKTGKLTQAEKEEASERVTWMFGLEMDFSAFYAAAKKEPKLAHVQQNAYGRVLRSPTLFEDVVKTILTTNTLWAATKRMNQNLIDQFGPLLAGNTEKRAFPNPAEIAASSPEVLKEAVRVGYRAPSIHELAVRVASGEFDIESFKTSDLPTLEL
;
A
#
# COMPACT_ATOMS: atom_id res chain seq x y z
N MET A 1 14.01 -16.37 1.15
CA MET A 1 14.77 -15.39 1.95
C MET A 1 13.88 -14.81 3.02
N GLU A 2 14.46 -14.41 4.16
CA GLU A 2 13.72 -13.79 5.26
C GLU A 2 14.41 -12.49 5.66
N LEU A 3 13.62 -11.43 5.87
CA LEU A 3 14.06 -10.12 6.35
C LEU A 3 13.34 -9.86 7.67
N THR A 4 14.05 -9.32 8.66
CA THR A 4 13.48 -8.88 9.92
C THR A 4 13.61 -7.36 10.02
N LEU A 5 12.47 -6.67 10.18
CA LEU A 5 12.39 -5.22 10.23
C LEU A 5 11.83 -4.79 11.60
N SER A 6 12.62 -4.00 12.32
CA SER A 6 12.21 -3.47 13.61
C SER A 6 11.25 -2.31 13.47
N ALA A 7 10.29 -2.21 14.36
CA ALA A 7 9.35 -1.09 14.45
C ALA A 7 9.66 -0.21 15.67
N ARG A 8 9.48 1.09 15.52
CA ARG A 8 9.45 2.01 16.66
C ARG A 8 8.25 1.70 17.56
N GLN A 9 8.50 1.48 18.83
CA GLN A 9 7.48 1.01 19.78
C GLN A 9 6.60 2.16 20.33
N PRO A 10 5.33 1.88 20.71
CA PRO A 10 4.65 0.59 20.61
C PRO A 10 4.24 0.25 19.18
N PHE A 11 4.21 -1.04 18.85
CA PHE A 11 3.80 -1.56 17.55
C PHE A 11 2.86 -2.76 17.75
N ASN A 12 1.83 -2.86 16.93
CA ASN A 12 0.95 -4.01 16.85
C ASN A 12 0.63 -4.32 15.38
N PHE A 13 1.07 -5.46 14.92
CA PHE A 13 0.93 -5.88 13.53
C PHE A 13 -0.53 -5.92 13.08
N ARG A 14 -1.39 -6.63 13.85
CA ARG A 14 -2.80 -6.80 13.48
C ARG A 14 -3.55 -5.48 13.44
N ASN A 15 -3.32 -4.60 14.41
CA ASN A 15 -3.95 -3.29 14.46
C ASN A 15 -3.49 -2.39 13.31
N THR A 16 -2.21 -2.46 12.93
CA THR A 16 -1.70 -1.74 11.76
C THR A 16 -2.32 -2.27 10.46
N VAL A 17 -2.36 -3.59 10.26
CA VAL A 17 -2.98 -4.19 9.07
C VAL A 17 -4.45 -3.81 8.95
N ARG A 18 -5.20 -3.84 10.05
CA ARG A 18 -6.64 -3.57 10.09
C ARG A 18 -6.99 -2.09 10.33
N SER A 19 -6.02 -1.20 10.24
CA SER A 19 -6.22 0.24 10.48
C SER A 19 -7.31 0.87 9.59
N HIS A 20 -7.44 0.36 8.37
CA HIS A 20 -8.48 0.68 7.40
C HIS A 20 -8.64 -0.46 6.37
N GLY A 21 -9.36 -0.23 5.28
CA GLY A 21 -9.78 -1.30 4.36
C GLY A 21 -8.75 -1.83 3.37
N TRP A 22 -7.55 -1.28 3.24
CA TRP A 22 -6.59 -1.68 2.20
C TRP A 22 -6.25 -3.16 2.23
N TYR A 23 -6.13 -3.78 3.42
CA TYR A 23 -5.85 -5.21 3.55
C TYR A 23 -6.88 -6.14 2.88
N GLN A 24 -8.06 -5.62 2.54
CA GLN A 24 -9.14 -6.33 1.84
C GLN A 24 -9.10 -6.15 0.31
N MET A 25 -8.18 -5.35 -0.21
CA MET A 25 -8.03 -5.07 -1.64
C MET A 25 -6.74 -5.66 -2.18
N ALA A 26 -6.81 -6.32 -3.33
CA ALA A 26 -5.61 -6.75 -4.03
C ALA A 26 -4.66 -5.54 -4.28
N PRO A 27 -3.35 -5.77 -4.30
CA PRO A 27 -2.66 -7.06 -4.17
C PRO A 27 -2.42 -7.53 -2.73
N PHE A 28 -3.06 -6.89 -1.73
CA PHE A 28 -3.08 -7.38 -0.36
C PHE A 28 -3.96 -8.63 -0.23
N ASN A 29 -3.52 -9.53 0.65
CA ASN A 29 -4.30 -10.68 1.09
C ASN A 29 -3.96 -10.98 2.55
N PHE A 30 -4.92 -10.82 3.45
CA PHE A 30 -4.73 -11.04 4.88
C PHE A 30 -5.43 -12.30 5.35
N ASP A 31 -4.66 -13.22 5.94
CA ASP A 31 -5.18 -14.42 6.59
C ASP A 31 -5.51 -14.09 8.06
N GLU A 32 -6.80 -14.03 8.39
CA GLU A 32 -7.28 -13.74 9.75
C GLU A 32 -7.04 -14.88 10.73
N ALA A 33 -7.08 -16.13 10.26
CA ALA A 33 -6.94 -17.31 11.11
C ALA A 33 -5.48 -17.51 11.55
N SER A 34 -4.55 -17.20 10.64
CA SER A 34 -3.12 -17.20 10.92
C SER A 34 -2.57 -15.82 10.51
N PRO A 35 -2.54 -14.84 11.43
CA PRO A 35 -2.26 -13.44 11.09
C PRO A 35 -1.02 -13.25 10.22
N ARG A 36 -1.25 -13.19 8.92
CA ARG A 36 -0.23 -13.06 7.89
C ARG A 36 -0.76 -12.20 6.76
N LEU A 37 -0.03 -11.15 6.44
CA LEU A 37 -0.32 -10.31 5.29
C LEU A 37 0.55 -10.77 4.12
N ALA A 38 -0.09 -11.18 3.02
CA ALA A 38 0.59 -11.34 1.75
C ALA A 38 0.39 -10.07 0.90
N TYR A 39 1.41 -9.72 0.13
CA TYR A 39 1.37 -8.62 -0.82
C TYR A 39 2.19 -8.99 -2.06
N THR A 40 1.61 -8.84 -3.25
CA THR A 40 2.33 -9.05 -4.52
C THR A 40 2.84 -7.70 -5.00
N ASP A 41 4.16 -7.54 -4.99
CA ASP A 41 4.86 -6.31 -5.35
C ASP A 41 5.61 -6.45 -6.68
N ARG A 42 5.84 -5.33 -7.34
CA ARG A 42 6.74 -5.21 -8.48
C ARG A 42 7.86 -4.25 -8.14
N LEU A 43 9.08 -4.76 -8.05
CA LEU A 43 10.27 -3.97 -7.79
C LEU A 43 10.64 -3.08 -9.00
N SER A 44 11.50 -2.08 -8.76
CA SER A 44 12.03 -1.19 -9.80
C SER A 44 12.80 -1.94 -10.89
N SER A 45 13.36 -3.13 -10.56
CA SER A 45 13.95 -4.06 -11.54
C SER A 45 12.92 -4.65 -12.53
N GLY A 46 11.63 -4.41 -12.32
CA GLY A 46 10.51 -5.02 -13.06
C GLY A 46 10.11 -6.40 -12.55
N ARG A 47 10.85 -6.96 -11.61
CA ARG A 47 10.56 -8.29 -11.04
C ARG A 47 9.33 -8.24 -10.15
N VAL A 48 8.40 -9.19 -10.37
CA VAL A 48 7.23 -9.38 -9.51
C VAL A 48 7.51 -10.48 -8.48
N LEU A 49 7.20 -10.20 -7.23
CA LEU A 49 7.40 -11.13 -6.12
C LEU A 49 6.30 -10.99 -5.06
N GLU A 50 6.20 -11.97 -4.17
CA GLU A 50 5.26 -11.95 -3.06
C GLU A 50 6.01 -11.76 -1.74
N TYR A 51 5.57 -10.79 -0.95
CA TYR A 51 5.91 -10.68 0.47
C TYR A 51 4.90 -11.48 1.29
N ARG A 52 5.39 -12.25 2.26
CA ARG A 52 4.58 -12.88 3.31
C ARG A 52 5.06 -12.31 4.63
N ILE A 53 4.24 -11.45 5.21
CA ILE A 53 4.60 -10.61 6.34
C ILE A 53 3.88 -11.14 7.58
N THR A 54 4.61 -11.35 8.65
CA THR A 54 4.11 -11.81 9.95
C THR A 54 4.68 -10.95 11.06
N GLU A 55 4.02 -10.98 12.20
CA GLU A 55 4.51 -10.32 13.40
C GLU A 55 5.82 -10.96 13.89
N TRP A 56 6.68 -10.13 14.42
CA TRP A 56 7.86 -10.50 15.18
C TRP A 56 7.92 -9.63 16.43
N GLU A 57 8.63 -10.08 17.47
CA GLU A 57 8.67 -9.47 18.81
C GLU A 57 8.86 -7.94 18.81
N LYS A 58 9.72 -7.41 17.93
CA LYS A 58 10.03 -5.99 17.84
C LYS A 58 9.58 -5.33 16.53
N GLY A 59 8.76 -6.02 15.74
CA GLY A 59 8.33 -5.52 14.43
C GLY A 59 7.72 -6.60 13.56
N ILE A 60 8.31 -6.85 12.40
CA ILE A 60 7.80 -7.81 11.42
C ILE A 60 8.89 -8.64 10.79
N THR A 61 8.50 -9.83 10.34
CA THR A 61 9.31 -10.70 9.48
C THR A 61 8.69 -10.75 8.10
N VAL A 62 9.51 -10.62 7.06
CA VAL A 62 9.10 -10.68 5.65
C VAL A 62 9.75 -11.88 4.99
N LYS A 63 8.95 -12.86 4.56
CA LYS A 63 9.42 -13.98 3.75
C LYS A 63 9.12 -13.72 2.29
N THR A 64 10.13 -13.92 1.43
CA THR A 64 10.03 -13.74 -0.02
C THR A 64 11.03 -14.63 -0.76
N GLY A 65 11.03 -14.59 -2.09
CA GLY A 65 12.05 -15.25 -2.92
C GLY A 65 13.46 -14.75 -2.66
N LYS A 66 14.46 -15.32 -3.36
CA LYS A 66 15.83 -14.81 -3.31
C LYS A 66 15.87 -13.39 -3.90
N LEU A 67 16.58 -12.48 -3.28
CA LEU A 67 16.76 -11.09 -3.69
C LEU A 67 18.24 -10.80 -3.92
N THR A 68 18.55 -9.93 -4.86
CA THR A 68 19.84 -9.23 -4.94
C THR A 68 19.95 -8.25 -3.76
N GLN A 69 21.13 -7.67 -3.56
CA GLN A 69 21.31 -6.69 -2.47
C GLN A 69 20.43 -5.43 -2.69
N ALA A 70 20.40 -4.90 -3.92
CA ALA A 70 19.55 -3.75 -4.25
C ALA A 70 18.05 -4.04 -4.08
N GLU A 71 17.58 -5.22 -4.54
CA GLU A 71 16.19 -5.64 -4.32
C GLU A 71 15.85 -5.82 -2.83
N LYS A 72 16.82 -6.25 -2.02
CA LYS A 72 16.64 -6.37 -0.57
C LYS A 72 16.47 -5.01 0.08
N GLU A 73 17.27 -4.03 -0.29
CA GLU A 73 17.19 -2.65 0.19
C GLU A 73 15.83 -2.06 -0.19
N GLU A 74 15.46 -2.11 -1.47
CA GLU A 74 14.17 -1.63 -1.97
C GLU A 74 12.97 -2.30 -1.25
N ALA A 75 12.99 -3.63 -1.11
CA ALA A 75 11.93 -4.36 -0.40
C ALA A 75 11.83 -3.95 1.07
N SER A 76 12.98 -3.73 1.74
CA SER A 76 13.02 -3.29 3.13
C SER A 76 12.44 -1.88 3.29
N GLU A 77 12.81 -0.94 2.42
CA GLU A 77 12.28 0.43 2.40
C GLU A 77 10.76 0.44 2.16
N ARG A 78 10.30 -0.29 1.14
CA ARG A 78 8.87 -0.38 0.82
C ARG A 78 8.05 -0.94 1.98
N VAL A 79 8.49 -2.03 2.58
CA VAL A 79 7.75 -2.63 3.70
C VAL A 79 7.84 -1.77 4.96
N THR A 80 8.96 -1.10 5.21
CA THR A 80 9.09 -0.11 6.28
C THR A 80 8.10 1.04 6.10
N TRP A 81 7.96 1.55 4.89
CA TRP A 81 6.95 2.56 4.53
C TRP A 81 5.52 2.03 4.71
N MET A 82 5.21 0.84 4.20
CA MET A 82 3.87 0.24 4.26
C MET A 82 3.33 0.16 5.70
N PHE A 83 4.18 -0.19 6.65
CA PHE A 83 3.82 -0.33 8.05
C PHE A 83 4.13 0.91 8.91
N GLY A 84 4.76 1.94 8.34
CA GLY A 84 5.21 3.10 9.10
C GLY A 84 6.14 2.73 10.26
N LEU A 85 7.09 1.78 10.04
CA LEU A 85 7.86 1.19 11.12
C LEU A 85 8.71 2.20 11.88
N GLU A 86 9.20 3.24 11.20
CA GLU A 86 10.05 4.30 11.76
C GLU A 86 9.27 5.48 12.33
N MET A 87 7.95 5.54 12.13
CA MET A 87 7.14 6.68 12.58
C MET A 87 7.13 6.82 14.10
N ASP A 88 7.36 8.03 14.57
CA ASP A 88 7.26 8.41 15.97
C ASP A 88 5.85 8.88 16.33
N PHE A 89 5.20 8.13 17.19
CA PHE A 89 3.88 8.47 17.72
C PHE A 89 3.92 9.01 19.16
N SER A 90 5.09 9.33 19.70
CA SER A 90 5.23 9.77 21.11
C SER A 90 4.40 11.04 21.41
N ALA A 91 4.43 12.04 20.53
CA ALA A 91 3.62 13.25 20.68
C ALA A 91 2.11 12.96 20.60
N PHE A 92 1.69 12.09 19.66
CA PHE A 92 0.31 11.65 19.55
C PHE A 92 -0.17 10.93 20.80
N TYR A 93 0.62 10.00 21.33
CA TYR A 93 0.25 9.29 22.56
C TYR A 93 0.25 10.20 23.80
N ALA A 94 1.16 11.17 23.85
CA ALA A 94 1.16 12.17 24.92
C ALA A 94 -0.11 13.05 24.90
N ALA A 95 -0.60 13.39 23.70
CA ALA A 95 -1.87 14.10 23.53
C ALA A 95 -3.07 13.19 23.86
N ALA A 96 -3.08 11.96 23.37
CA ALA A 96 -4.17 11.00 23.61
C ALA A 96 -4.37 10.68 25.09
N LYS A 97 -3.31 10.63 25.91
CA LYS A 97 -3.39 10.42 27.37
C LYS A 97 -4.16 11.49 28.12
N LYS A 98 -4.27 12.71 27.57
CA LYS A 98 -4.99 13.82 28.19
C LYS A 98 -6.52 13.69 28.00
N GLU A 99 -6.94 12.84 27.08
CA GLU A 99 -8.34 12.60 26.76
C GLU A 99 -8.76 11.21 27.27
N PRO A 100 -9.64 11.11 28.30
CA PRO A 100 -10.01 9.83 28.89
C PRO A 100 -10.56 8.79 27.90
N LYS A 101 -11.26 9.25 26.85
CA LYS A 101 -11.80 8.38 25.79
C LYS A 101 -10.71 7.75 24.93
N LEU A 102 -9.52 8.34 24.89
CA LEU A 102 -8.37 7.89 24.09
C LEU A 102 -7.30 7.18 24.93
N ALA A 103 -7.52 6.93 26.23
CA ALA A 103 -6.55 6.32 27.12
C ALA A 103 -6.04 4.95 26.65
N HIS A 104 -6.87 4.21 25.90
CA HIS A 104 -6.54 2.88 25.36
C HIS A 104 -5.65 2.91 24.09
N VAL A 105 -5.48 4.07 23.47
CA VAL A 105 -4.84 4.20 22.13
C VAL A 105 -3.40 3.73 22.15
N GLN A 106 -2.61 4.13 23.15
CA GLN A 106 -1.22 3.72 23.27
C GLN A 106 -1.07 2.23 23.62
N GLN A 107 -1.92 1.69 24.51
CA GLN A 107 -1.87 0.27 24.91
C GLN A 107 -2.12 -0.65 23.72
N ASN A 108 -2.97 -0.23 22.79
CA ASN A 108 -3.29 -0.97 21.58
C ASN A 108 -2.37 -0.63 20.40
N ALA A 109 -1.38 0.25 20.59
CA ALA A 109 -0.50 0.76 19.52
C ALA A 109 -1.28 1.30 18.30
N TYR A 110 -2.42 1.96 18.52
CA TYR A 110 -3.18 2.60 17.46
C TYR A 110 -2.48 3.86 16.94
N GLY A 111 -2.80 4.25 15.71
CA GLY A 111 -2.24 5.44 15.03
C GLY A 111 -1.53 5.11 13.73
N ARG A 112 -0.89 3.93 13.61
CA ARG A 112 -0.31 3.50 12.34
C ARG A 112 -1.39 3.12 11.35
N VAL A 113 -1.17 3.52 10.09
CA VAL A 113 -2.06 3.21 8.97
C VAL A 113 -1.27 2.35 7.98
N LEU A 114 -1.86 1.22 7.57
CA LEU A 114 -1.29 0.40 6.51
C LEU A 114 -1.31 1.20 5.20
N ARG A 115 -0.20 1.25 4.48
CA ARG A 115 -0.04 1.94 3.20
C ARG A 115 0.27 0.95 2.09
N SER A 116 0.05 1.34 0.86
CA SER A 116 0.64 0.67 -0.29
C SER A 116 2.14 1.01 -0.39
N PRO A 117 2.97 0.24 -1.10
CA PRO A 117 4.40 0.55 -1.23
C PRO A 117 4.68 1.85 -1.99
N THR A 118 3.73 2.32 -2.82
CA THR A 118 3.83 3.56 -3.57
C THR A 118 2.67 4.49 -3.27
N LEU A 119 2.92 5.81 -3.30
CA LEU A 119 1.84 6.82 -3.18
C LEU A 119 0.93 6.80 -4.40
N PHE A 120 1.46 6.48 -5.59
CA PHE A 120 0.64 6.33 -6.78
C PHE A 120 -0.49 5.31 -6.55
N GLU A 121 -0.17 4.13 -6.01
CA GLU A 121 -1.17 3.12 -5.69
C GLU A 121 -2.19 3.61 -4.65
N ASP A 122 -1.72 4.25 -3.58
CA ASP A 122 -2.61 4.77 -2.52
C ASP A 122 -3.56 5.84 -3.06
N VAL A 123 -3.08 6.74 -3.92
CA VAL A 123 -3.92 7.79 -4.53
C VAL A 123 -4.94 7.18 -5.49
N VAL A 124 -4.53 6.25 -6.37
CA VAL A 124 -5.49 5.56 -7.26
C VAL A 124 -6.54 4.82 -6.45
N LYS A 125 -6.16 4.06 -5.42
CA LYS A 125 -7.11 3.39 -4.52
C LYS A 125 -8.06 4.40 -3.85
N THR A 126 -7.55 5.56 -3.42
CA THR A 126 -8.36 6.63 -2.83
C THR A 126 -9.36 7.20 -3.84
N ILE A 127 -8.96 7.44 -5.08
CA ILE A 127 -9.86 7.86 -6.15
C ILE A 127 -10.99 6.82 -6.33
N LEU A 128 -10.66 5.53 -6.29
CA LEU A 128 -11.65 4.46 -6.42
C LEU A 128 -12.67 4.41 -5.26
N THR A 129 -12.38 4.99 -4.10
CA THR A 129 -13.33 5.04 -2.97
C THR A 129 -14.38 6.14 -3.10
N THR A 130 -14.21 7.11 -3.98
CA THR A 130 -15.11 8.27 -4.06
C THR A 130 -16.52 7.88 -4.49
N ASN A 131 -17.56 8.37 -3.78
CA ASN A 131 -18.98 8.19 -4.08
C ASN A 131 -19.38 6.76 -4.50
N THR A 132 -18.95 5.76 -3.72
CA THR A 132 -19.27 4.36 -4.02
C THR A 132 -19.27 3.48 -2.76
N LEU A 133 -19.85 2.28 -2.89
CA LEU A 133 -19.83 1.28 -1.84
C LEU A 133 -18.49 0.54 -1.83
N TRP A 134 -18.06 0.10 -0.66
CA TRP A 134 -16.81 -0.64 -0.46
C TRP A 134 -16.67 -1.87 -1.38
N ALA A 135 -17.75 -2.61 -1.60
CA ALA A 135 -17.75 -3.75 -2.51
C ALA A 135 -17.44 -3.36 -3.96
N ALA A 136 -17.93 -2.20 -4.41
CA ALA A 136 -17.65 -1.68 -5.74
C ALA A 136 -16.20 -1.17 -5.84
N THR A 137 -15.67 -0.51 -4.81
CA THR A 137 -14.25 -0.13 -4.73
C THR A 137 -13.35 -1.34 -4.91
N LYS A 138 -13.58 -2.41 -4.13
CA LYS A 138 -12.81 -3.66 -4.25
C LYS A 138 -12.85 -4.25 -5.66
N ARG A 139 -14.03 -4.22 -6.30
CA ARG A 139 -14.20 -4.74 -7.67
C ARG A 139 -13.45 -3.89 -8.69
N MET A 140 -13.56 -2.57 -8.61
CA MET A 140 -12.82 -1.66 -9.52
C MET A 140 -11.32 -1.84 -9.38
N ASN A 141 -10.82 -1.95 -8.15
CA ASN A 141 -9.41 -2.20 -7.88
C ASN A 141 -8.95 -3.56 -8.45
N GLN A 142 -9.76 -4.62 -8.27
CA GLN A 142 -9.45 -5.94 -8.84
C GLN A 142 -9.41 -5.88 -10.37
N ASN A 143 -10.43 -5.27 -11.01
CA ASN A 143 -10.47 -5.13 -12.46
C ASN A 143 -9.25 -4.36 -13.01
N LEU A 144 -8.79 -3.30 -12.29
CA LEU A 144 -7.61 -2.54 -12.67
C LEU A 144 -6.35 -3.42 -12.65
N ILE A 145 -6.19 -4.21 -11.61
CA ILE A 145 -5.07 -5.13 -11.46
C ILE A 145 -5.13 -6.26 -12.50
N ASP A 146 -6.31 -6.82 -12.74
CA ASP A 146 -6.50 -7.89 -13.73
C ASP A 146 -6.20 -7.42 -15.15
N GLN A 147 -6.55 -6.17 -15.46
CA GLN A 147 -6.34 -5.58 -16.78
C GLN A 147 -4.88 -5.19 -17.03
N PHE A 148 -4.20 -4.60 -16.07
CA PHE A 148 -2.90 -3.97 -16.28
C PHE A 148 -1.78 -4.53 -15.39
N GLY A 149 -2.10 -5.17 -14.28
CA GLY A 149 -1.11 -5.62 -13.32
C GLY A 149 -0.29 -6.81 -13.83
N PRO A 150 1.05 -6.79 -13.69
CA PRO A 150 1.89 -7.90 -14.10
C PRO A 150 1.71 -9.12 -13.20
N LEU A 151 1.76 -10.30 -13.80
CA LEU A 151 1.65 -11.59 -13.10
C LEU A 151 2.90 -11.90 -12.28
N LEU A 152 2.68 -12.51 -11.12
CA LEU A 152 3.73 -13.19 -10.39
C LEU A 152 4.18 -14.43 -11.17
N ALA A 153 5.48 -14.57 -11.41
CA ALA A 153 6.05 -15.69 -12.16
C ALA A 153 5.61 -17.04 -11.56
N GLY A 154 5.11 -17.93 -12.44
CA GLY A 154 4.61 -19.25 -12.03
C GLY A 154 3.25 -19.24 -11.31
N ASN A 155 2.54 -18.11 -11.31
CA ASN A 155 1.20 -17.99 -10.76
C ASN A 155 0.25 -17.37 -11.80
N THR A 156 -0.97 -17.86 -11.92
CA THR A 156 -1.96 -17.38 -12.90
C THR A 156 -2.95 -16.37 -12.33
N GLU A 157 -2.97 -16.18 -11.01
CA GLU A 157 -3.96 -15.38 -10.32
C GLU A 157 -3.36 -14.15 -9.65
N LYS A 158 -2.13 -14.28 -9.10
CA LYS A 158 -1.49 -13.19 -8.35
C LYS A 158 -0.84 -12.18 -9.29
N ARG A 159 -1.24 -10.95 -9.15
CA ARG A 159 -0.73 -9.80 -9.90
C ARG A 159 -0.28 -8.70 -8.95
N ALA A 160 0.76 -7.97 -9.33
CA ALA A 160 1.10 -6.72 -8.68
C ALA A 160 0.18 -5.58 -9.13
N PHE A 161 0.13 -4.50 -8.37
CA PHE A 161 -0.54 -3.27 -8.79
C PHE A 161 0.16 -2.71 -10.05
N PRO A 162 -0.58 -2.21 -11.06
CA PRO A 162 0.02 -1.65 -12.26
C PRO A 162 0.80 -0.37 -11.94
N ASN A 163 1.91 -0.17 -12.63
CA ASN A 163 2.66 1.08 -12.55
C ASN A 163 2.00 2.19 -13.39
N PRO A 164 2.39 3.47 -13.21
CA PRO A 164 1.83 4.57 -13.97
C PRO A 164 1.90 4.38 -15.49
N ALA A 165 3.02 3.87 -16.01
CA ALA A 165 3.21 3.71 -17.46
C ALA A 165 2.26 2.68 -18.08
N GLU A 166 1.89 1.62 -17.36
CA GLU A 166 0.94 0.61 -17.84
C GLU A 166 -0.48 1.17 -17.97
N ILE A 167 -0.88 2.03 -17.04
CA ILE A 167 -2.17 2.72 -17.10
C ILE A 167 -2.15 3.83 -18.16
N ALA A 168 -1.07 4.61 -18.22
CA ALA A 168 -0.91 5.70 -19.18
C ALA A 168 -0.88 5.22 -20.65
N ALA A 169 -0.41 4.00 -20.89
CA ALA A 169 -0.41 3.38 -22.22
C ALA A 169 -1.82 3.00 -22.72
N SER A 170 -2.85 3.08 -21.87
CA SER A 170 -4.26 2.83 -22.22
C SER A 170 -5.01 4.15 -22.54
N SER A 171 -6.33 4.13 -22.44
CA SER A 171 -7.14 5.34 -22.56
C SER A 171 -8.19 5.42 -21.46
N PRO A 172 -8.78 6.60 -21.21
CA PRO A 172 -9.89 6.74 -20.29
C PRO A 172 -11.10 5.84 -20.65
N GLU A 173 -11.34 5.57 -21.93
CA GLU A 173 -12.41 4.69 -22.41
C GLU A 173 -12.18 3.25 -21.94
N VAL A 174 -10.95 2.73 -22.07
CA VAL A 174 -10.59 1.39 -21.59
C VAL A 174 -10.77 1.30 -20.06
N LEU A 175 -10.33 2.32 -19.31
CA LEU A 175 -10.55 2.38 -17.86
C LEU A 175 -12.05 2.41 -17.52
N LYS A 176 -12.86 3.12 -18.29
CA LYS A 176 -14.31 3.21 -18.07
C LYS A 176 -15.02 1.90 -18.38
N GLU A 177 -14.68 1.24 -19.48
CA GLU A 177 -15.40 0.08 -20.01
C GLU A 177 -14.90 -1.26 -19.46
N ALA A 178 -13.58 -1.50 -19.52
CA ALA A 178 -12.97 -2.75 -19.07
C ALA A 178 -12.80 -2.78 -17.56
N VAL A 179 -12.25 -1.71 -16.96
CA VAL A 179 -12.01 -1.62 -15.50
C VAL A 179 -13.27 -1.20 -14.74
N ARG A 180 -14.19 -0.54 -15.41
CA ARG A 180 -15.49 -0.08 -14.87
C ARG A 180 -15.35 0.94 -13.74
N VAL A 181 -14.36 1.82 -13.84
CA VAL A 181 -14.15 2.89 -12.83
C VAL A 181 -15.09 4.10 -13.01
N GLY A 182 -15.92 4.09 -14.07
CA GLY A 182 -16.90 5.13 -14.33
C GLY A 182 -16.27 6.51 -14.57
N TYR A 183 -16.84 7.54 -13.95
CA TYR A 183 -16.39 8.94 -14.09
C TYR A 183 -14.96 9.20 -13.57
N ARG A 184 -14.35 8.25 -12.84
CA ARG A 184 -12.98 8.35 -12.31
C ARG A 184 -11.92 8.10 -13.39
N ALA A 185 -12.31 7.54 -14.54
CA ALA A 185 -11.38 7.15 -15.61
C ALA A 185 -10.47 8.31 -16.07
N PRO A 186 -10.97 9.51 -16.37
CA PRO A 186 -10.11 10.62 -16.78
C PRO A 186 -9.06 10.97 -15.73
N SER A 187 -9.46 11.09 -14.44
CA SER A 187 -8.55 11.48 -13.36
C SER A 187 -7.47 10.43 -13.10
N ILE A 188 -7.82 9.13 -13.15
CA ILE A 188 -6.83 8.05 -12.98
C ILE A 188 -5.85 8.04 -14.16
N HIS A 189 -6.34 8.20 -15.39
CA HIS A 189 -5.51 8.23 -16.58
C HIS A 189 -4.58 9.44 -16.59
N GLU A 190 -5.12 10.64 -16.33
CA GLU A 190 -4.32 11.88 -16.23
C GLU A 190 -3.20 11.78 -15.19
N LEU A 191 -3.53 11.30 -13.98
CA LEU A 191 -2.52 11.05 -12.95
C LEU A 191 -1.43 10.10 -13.45
N ALA A 192 -1.83 8.99 -14.08
CA ALA A 192 -0.89 8.01 -14.60
C ALA A 192 0.03 8.59 -15.68
N VAL A 193 -0.51 9.39 -16.60
CA VAL A 193 0.25 10.07 -17.66
C VAL A 193 1.27 11.03 -17.06
N ARG A 194 0.86 11.90 -16.13
CA ARG A 194 1.73 12.91 -15.52
C ARG A 194 2.85 12.27 -14.70
N VAL A 195 2.54 11.18 -13.97
CA VAL A 195 3.56 10.47 -13.19
C VAL A 195 4.49 9.69 -14.13
N ALA A 196 3.96 9.01 -15.16
CA ALA A 196 4.77 8.25 -16.10
C ALA A 196 5.71 9.12 -16.95
N SER A 197 5.29 10.35 -17.28
CA SER A 197 6.12 11.32 -18.02
C SER A 197 7.17 12.03 -17.16
N GLY A 198 7.11 11.88 -15.84
CA GLY A 198 7.95 12.62 -14.90
C GLY A 198 7.53 14.08 -14.68
N GLU A 199 6.38 14.51 -15.23
CA GLU A 199 5.82 15.84 -14.97
C GLU A 199 5.44 16.01 -13.49
N PHE A 200 5.03 14.92 -12.84
CA PHE A 200 4.60 14.91 -11.45
C PHE A 200 5.29 13.78 -10.67
N ASP A 201 6.22 14.15 -9.79
CA ASP A 201 6.87 13.21 -8.88
C ASP A 201 6.02 13.04 -7.60
N ILE A 202 5.02 12.15 -7.68
CA ILE A 202 4.13 11.86 -6.55
C ILE A 202 4.87 11.21 -5.37
N GLU A 203 5.94 10.45 -5.63
CA GLU A 203 6.66 9.74 -4.58
C GLU A 203 7.49 10.69 -3.70
N SER A 204 7.83 11.88 -4.19
CA SER A 204 8.53 12.91 -3.41
C SER A 204 7.76 13.35 -2.15
N PHE A 205 6.42 13.22 -2.16
CA PHE A 205 5.59 13.54 -1.00
C PHE A 205 5.79 12.58 0.19
N LYS A 206 6.45 11.44 0.01
CA LYS A 206 6.81 10.55 1.13
C LYS A 206 7.75 11.21 2.13
N THR A 207 8.59 12.12 1.67
CA THR A 207 9.61 12.82 2.45
C THR A 207 9.32 14.32 2.59
N SER A 208 8.12 14.76 2.19
CA SER A 208 7.73 16.16 2.29
C SER A 208 7.50 16.56 3.76
N ASP A 209 8.14 17.65 4.17
CA ASP A 209 7.93 18.29 5.49
C ASP A 209 6.77 19.30 5.47
N LEU A 210 6.04 19.42 4.35
CA LEU A 210 4.93 20.35 4.23
C LEU A 210 3.79 19.97 5.20
N PRO A 211 3.22 20.93 5.92
CA PRO A 211 2.02 20.71 6.71
C PRO A 211 0.89 20.15 5.85
N THR A 212 0.13 19.19 6.38
CA THR A 212 -0.96 18.52 5.65
C THR A 212 -1.98 19.50 5.06
N LEU A 213 -2.11 20.71 5.62
CA LEU A 213 -3.02 21.77 5.13
C LEU A 213 -2.44 22.59 3.97
N GLU A 214 -1.17 22.41 3.62
CA GLU A 214 -0.49 23.09 2.52
C GLU A 214 -0.29 22.21 1.30
N LEU A 215 -0.69 20.93 1.38
CA LEU A 215 -0.71 19.97 0.29
C LEU A 215 -2.04 20.04 -0.47
#